data_6045697ebd6f70a3df3ede916d42e9f5
#
_entry.id   6045697ebd6f70a3df3ede916d42e9f5
#
_cell.length_a   1.000
_cell.length_b   1.000
_cell.length_c   1.000
_cell.angle_alpha   90.00
_cell.angle_beta   90.00
_cell.angle_gamma   90.00
#
_symmetry.space_group_name_H-M   'P 1'
#
loop_
_entity.id
_entity.type
_entity.pdbx_description
1 polymer ?
#
loop_
_entity_poly.entity_id
_entity_poly.type
_entity_poly.pdbx_seq_one_letter_code
_entity_poly.pdbx_strand_id
1 'polypeptide(L)'
;MKSEFAFVALPISALVAPSAFAVQYLTVDQAQKAIFPGKTFSPAPVKLTSAQRKAIEQASGVRVLRDDQQVSRVTGGGWFIVDEVVGKHEFITYAVGLNADGSVKQIEIMDYRETYGGQIRDQKWRAQFVGKTSKSTLKLDSDIKNISGATLSCRHITDGVKRLLAFYEIALKH
;
A
#
# COMPACT_ATOMS: atom_id res chain seq x y z
N MET A 1 49.05 -58.86 -2.73
CA MET A 1 48.24 -57.91 -3.54
C MET A 1 47.30 -57.19 -2.59
N LYS A 2 47.63 -55.96 -2.21
CA LYS A 2 46.77 -55.08 -1.37
C LYS A 2 46.08 -54.12 -2.29
N SER A 3 44.75 -54.19 -2.39
CA SER A 3 43.91 -53.32 -3.14
C SER A 3 43.61 -52.06 -2.29
N GLU A 4 44.13 -50.90 -2.70
CA GLU A 4 43.81 -49.61 -2.10
C GLU A 4 42.58 -49.05 -2.77
N PHE A 5 41.48 -48.94 -2.05
CA PHE A 5 40.28 -48.21 -2.49
C PHE A 5 40.47 -46.71 -2.21
N ALA A 6 40.66 -45.93 -3.24
CA ALA A 6 40.67 -44.47 -3.16
C ALA A 6 39.23 -43.97 -3.05
N PHE A 7 38.87 -43.39 -1.90
CA PHE A 7 37.61 -42.63 -1.74
C PHE A 7 37.76 -41.26 -2.37
N VAL A 8 37.04 -41.03 -3.48
CA VAL A 8 36.89 -39.70 -4.09
C VAL A 8 35.78 -38.99 -3.36
N ALA A 9 36.12 -38.01 -2.51
CA ALA A 9 35.19 -37.11 -1.88
C ALA A 9 34.76 -36.02 -2.89
N LEU A 10 33.51 -36.05 -3.34
CA LEU A 10 32.91 -34.98 -4.14
C LEU A 10 32.53 -33.80 -3.22
N PRO A 11 32.90 -32.56 -3.56
CA PRO A 11 32.49 -31.40 -2.79
C PRO A 11 30.98 -31.15 -3.00
N ILE A 12 30.21 -31.18 -1.92
CA ILE A 12 28.82 -30.72 -1.91
C ILE A 12 28.85 -29.20 -1.96
N SER A 13 28.65 -28.64 -3.15
CA SER A 13 28.42 -27.21 -3.32
C SER A 13 27.03 -26.88 -2.77
N ALA A 14 26.96 -26.33 -1.57
CA ALA A 14 25.72 -25.80 -1.03
C ALA A 14 25.31 -24.58 -1.88
N LEU A 15 24.26 -24.74 -2.68
CA LEU A 15 23.58 -23.60 -3.32
C LEU A 15 22.94 -22.76 -2.21
N VAL A 16 23.60 -21.68 -1.83
CA VAL A 16 22.98 -20.63 -1.02
C VAL A 16 22.02 -19.88 -1.92
N ALA A 17 20.72 -20.21 -1.84
CA ALA A 17 19.68 -19.40 -2.48
C ALA A 17 19.74 -17.97 -1.88
N PRO A 18 19.82 -16.92 -2.70
CA PRO A 18 19.75 -15.56 -2.18
C PRO A 18 18.39 -15.38 -1.49
N SER A 19 18.42 -15.04 -0.20
CA SER A 19 17.21 -14.63 0.51
C SER A 19 16.62 -13.45 -0.24
N ALA A 20 15.39 -13.57 -0.72
CA ALA A 20 14.64 -12.44 -1.27
C ALA A 20 14.40 -11.47 -0.10
N PHE A 21 15.27 -10.48 0.05
CA PHE A 21 15.07 -9.42 1.02
C PHE A 21 13.85 -8.62 0.58
N ALA A 22 12.80 -8.63 1.39
CA ALA A 22 11.72 -7.69 1.27
C ALA A 22 12.30 -6.28 1.33
N VAL A 23 12.19 -5.53 0.24
CA VAL A 23 12.69 -4.15 0.20
C VAL A 23 11.61 -3.26 0.77
N GLN A 24 11.76 -2.92 2.05
CA GLN A 24 10.97 -1.85 2.66
C GLN A 24 11.49 -0.51 2.14
N TYR A 25 10.67 0.21 1.37
CA TYR A 25 11.08 1.48 0.76
C TYR A 25 10.95 2.67 1.70
N LEU A 26 9.91 2.66 2.56
CA LEU A 26 9.64 3.75 3.50
C LEU A 26 9.15 3.20 4.84
N THR A 27 9.68 3.76 5.91
CA THR A 27 9.06 3.65 7.24
C THR A 27 7.84 4.57 7.33
N VAL A 28 7.01 4.39 8.36
CA VAL A 28 5.86 5.28 8.63
C VAL A 28 6.32 6.74 8.75
N ASP A 29 7.38 7.00 9.52
CA ASP A 29 7.95 8.35 9.70
C ASP A 29 8.45 8.97 8.38
N GLN A 30 9.10 8.17 7.53
CA GLN A 30 9.54 8.61 6.20
C GLN A 30 8.36 8.93 5.28
N ALA A 31 7.31 8.10 5.27
CA ALA A 31 6.10 8.34 4.49
C ALA A 31 5.34 9.58 4.99
N GLN A 32 5.26 9.78 6.30
CA GLN A 32 4.69 10.97 6.91
C GLN A 32 5.43 12.24 6.47
N LYS A 33 6.76 12.24 6.53
CA LYS A 33 7.60 13.38 6.10
C LYS A 33 7.49 13.64 4.60
N ALA A 34 7.38 12.58 3.78
CA ALA A 34 7.22 12.71 2.33
C ALA A 34 5.88 13.34 1.96
N ILE A 35 4.79 12.94 2.62
CA ILE A 35 3.44 13.41 2.30
C ILE A 35 3.14 14.78 2.94
N PHE A 36 3.59 14.98 4.19
CA PHE A 36 3.31 16.18 4.98
C PHE A 36 4.59 16.75 5.59
N PRO A 37 5.49 17.35 4.79
CA PRO A 37 6.75 17.90 5.31
C PRO A 37 6.49 18.96 6.38
N GLY A 38 7.24 18.86 7.49
CA GLY A 38 7.17 19.82 8.60
C GLY A 38 5.91 19.73 9.48
N LYS A 39 5.04 18.73 9.27
CA LYS A 39 3.86 18.52 10.12
C LYS A 39 4.14 17.49 11.23
N THR A 40 3.34 17.56 12.28
CA THR A 40 3.30 16.57 13.36
C THR A 40 2.05 15.72 13.25
N PHE A 41 2.10 14.54 13.84
CA PHE A 41 1.06 13.51 13.72
C PHE A 41 0.64 13.04 15.11
N SER A 42 -0.66 12.91 15.30
CA SER A 42 -1.26 12.32 16.51
C SER A 42 -1.97 11.03 16.14
N PRO A 43 -1.58 9.87 16.69
CA PRO A 43 -2.28 8.62 16.45
C PRO A 43 -3.78 8.75 16.76
N ALA A 44 -4.60 8.28 15.84
CA ALA A 44 -6.06 8.27 15.95
C ALA A 44 -6.61 6.97 15.36
N PRO A 45 -6.20 5.79 15.89
CA PRO A 45 -6.63 4.51 15.34
C PRO A 45 -8.15 4.39 15.39
N VAL A 46 -8.74 3.82 14.35
CA VAL A 46 -10.19 3.61 14.23
C VAL A 46 -10.48 2.13 14.15
N LYS A 47 -11.36 1.65 15.01
CA LYS A 47 -11.94 0.31 14.91
C LYS A 47 -13.33 0.42 14.30
N LEU A 48 -13.49 -0.14 13.10
CA LEU A 48 -14.77 -0.10 12.38
C LEU A 48 -15.81 -0.99 13.05
N THR A 49 -17.01 -0.47 13.17
CA THR A 49 -18.19 -1.29 13.45
C THR A 49 -18.59 -2.08 12.22
N SER A 50 -19.36 -3.16 12.42
CA SER A 50 -19.92 -3.96 11.29
C SER A 50 -20.78 -3.11 10.33
N ALA A 51 -21.49 -2.11 10.85
CA ALA A 51 -22.29 -1.19 10.05
C ALA A 51 -21.40 -0.28 9.19
N GLN A 52 -20.32 0.30 9.77
CA GLN A 52 -19.35 1.13 9.04
C GLN A 52 -18.62 0.32 7.96
N ARG A 53 -18.17 -0.90 8.30
CA ARG A 53 -17.56 -1.81 7.33
C ARG A 53 -18.47 -2.01 6.12
N LYS A 54 -19.72 -2.43 6.36
CA LYS A 54 -20.70 -2.65 5.31
C LYS A 54 -20.97 -1.40 4.47
N ALA A 55 -21.08 -0.23 5.11
CA ALA A 55 -21.27 1.03 4.42
C ALA A 55 -20.06 1.39 3.52
N ILE A 56 -18.83 1.19 3.99
CA ILE A 56 -17.60 1.42 3.22
C ILE A 56 -17.55 0.48 2.00
N GLU A 57 -17.85 -0.81 2.20
CA GLU A 57 -17.89 -1.80 1.12
C GLU A 57 -18.95 -1.46 0.07
N GLN A 58 -20.14 -1.02 0.49
CA GLN A 58 -21.20 -0.60 -0.42
C GLN A 58 -20.81 0.67 -1.20
N ALA A 59 -20.22 1.67 -0.53
CA ALA A 59 -19.86 2.94 -1.16
C ALA A 59 -18.67 2.80 -2.12
N SER A 60 -17.68 1.96 -1.78
CA SER A 60 -16.47 1.77 -2.59
C SER A 60 -16.59 0.64 -3.62
N GLY A 61 -17.44 -0.34 -3.39
CA GLY A 61 -17.45 -1.60 -4.12
C GLY A 61 -16.24 -2.50 -3.79
N VAL A 62 -15.50 -2.20 -2.72
CA VAL A 62 -14.24 -2.86 -2.36
C VAL A 62 -14.34 -3.43 -0.95
N ARG A 63 -13.92 -4.68 -0.78
CA ARG A 63 -13.95 -5.36 0.51
C ARG A 63 -12.99 -4.69 1.51
N VAL A 64 -13.45 -4.53 2.75
CA VAL A 64 -12.61 -4.12 3.89
C VAL A 64 -11.88 -5.36 4.43
N LEU A 65 -10.55 -5.32 4.42
CA LEU A 65 -9.73 -6.46 4.84
C LEU A 65 -9.55 -6.54 6.36
N ARG A 66 -9.51 -5.39 7.04
CA ARG A 66 -9.31 -5.28 8.49
C ARG A 66 -10.22 -4.23 9.09
N ASP A 67 -10.70 -4.46 10.32
CA ASP A 67 -11.50 -3.46 11.04
C ASP A 67 -10.63 -2.42 11.73
N ASP A 68 -9.43 -2.81 12.16
CA ASP A 68 -8.49 -1.90 12.81
C ASP A 68 -7.73 -1.09 11.76
N GLN A 69 -8.02 0.22 11.69
CA GLN A 69 -7.43 1.14 10.72
C GLN A 69 -6.33 1.97 11.38
N GLN A 70 -5.13 1.98 10.78
CA GLN A 70 -3.99 2.76 11.24
C GLN A 70 -4.06 4.19 10.69
N VAL A 71 -4.54 5.10 11.52
CA VAL A 71 -4.80 6.50 11.15
C VAL A 71 -4.07 7.44 12.09
N SER A 72 -3.61 8.57 11.57
CA SER A 72 -3.11 9.69 12.34
C SER A 72 -3.74 11.00 11.87
N ARG A 73 -4.07 11.88 12.80
CA ARG A 73 -4.42 13.28 12.52
C ARG A 73 -3.15 14.07 12.21
N VAL A 74 -3.23 14.96 11.24
CA VAL A 74 -2.14 15.86 10.85
C VAL A 74 -2.36 17.23 11.44
N THR A 75 -1.33 17.84 12.05
CA THR A 75 -1.41 19.20 12.58
C THR A 75 -1.72 20.20 11.47
N GLY A 76 -2.76 21.00 11.69
CA GLY A 76 -3.29 21.93 10.68
C GLY A 76 -4.33 21.33 9.76
N GLY A 77 -4.78 20.11 10.02
CA GLY A 77 -5.86 19.42 9.32
C GLY A 77 -5.37 18.36 8.33
N GLY A 78 -6.24 17.40 8.08
CA GLY A 78 -5.94 16.25 7.22
C GLY A 78 -5.65 14.96 7.99
N TRP A 79 -5.38 13.89 7.23
CA TRP A 79 -5.24 12.55 7.75
C TRP A 79 -4.10 11.82 7.06
N PHE A 80 -3.38 11.03 7.81
CA PHE A 80 -2.39 10.09 7.31
C PHE A 80 -2.86 8.67 7.65
N ILE A 81 -2.97 7.81 6.64
CA ILE A 81 -3.52 6.47 6.77
C ILE A 81 -2.53 5.48 6.18
N VAL A 82 -2.20 4.42 6.91
CA VAL A 82 -1.43 3.28 6.40
C VAL A 82 -2.38 2.13 6.17
N ASP A 83 -2.32 1.54 4.98
CA ASP A 83 -3.20 0.44 4.58
C ASP A 83 -2.44 -0.58 3.74
N GLU A 84 -3.07 -1.72 3.51
CA GLU A 84 -2.52 -2.82 2.70
C GLU A 84 -3.52 -3.30 1.67
N VAL A 85 -3.00 -3.70 0.54
CA VAL A 85 -3.75 -4.43 -0.49
C VAL A 85 -2.98 -5.68 -0.90
N VAL A 86 -3.68 -6.67 -1.40
CA VAL A 86 -3.05 -7.85 -1.97
C VAL A 86 -2.54 -7.48 -3.36
N GLY A 87 -1.27 -7.72 -3.66
CA GLY A 87 -0.72 -7.61 -5.00
C GLY A 87 -1.13 -8.83 -5.86
N LYS A 88 -0.20 -9.38 -6.61
CA LYS A 88 -0.39 -10.64 -7.31
C LYS A 88 -0.15 -11.84 -6.39
N HIS A 89 0.91 -11.78 -5.58
CA HIS A 89 1.36 -12.85 -4.68
C HIS A 89 1.59 -12.35 -3.26
N GLU A 90 1.97 -11.08 -3.10
CA GLU A 90 2.40 -10.49 -1.84
C GLU A 90 1.53 -9.29 -1.47
N PHE A 91 1.55 -8.90 -0.20
CA PHE A 91 0.91 -7.66 0.23
C PHE A 91 1.72 -6.45 -0.22
N ILE A 92 1.01 -5.39 -0.55
CA ILE A 92 1.56 -4.07 -0.84
C ILE A 92 1.12 -3.15 0.27
N THR A 93 2.07 -2.65 1.07
CA THR A 93 1.81 -1.63 2.09
C THR A 93 1.96 -0.25 1.47
N TYR A 94 1.00 0.62 1.69
CA TYR A 94 1.00 1.97 1.18
C TYR A 94 0.44 2.96 2.19
N ALA A 95 0.82 4.23 2.05
CA ALA A 95 0.28 5.33 2.83
C ALA A 95 -0.53 6.28 1.95
N VAL A 96 -1.61 6.81 2.49
CA VAL A 96 -2.41 7.86 1.87
C VAL A 96 -2.49 9.06 2.79
N GLY A 97 -2.09 10.22 2.29
CA GLY A 97 -2.38 11.50 2.92
C GLY A 97 -3.67 12.09 2.35
N LEU A 98 -4.58 12.47 3.21
CA LEU A 98 -5.78 13.23 2.84
C LEU A 98 -5.68 14.66 3.35
N ASN A 99 -6.08 15.61 2.54
CA ASN A 99 -6.29 16.99 2.95
C ASN A 99 -7.46 17.09 3.95
N ALA A 100 -7.66 18.24 4.56
CA ALA A 100 -8.75 18.47 5.51
C ALA A 100 -10.15 18.29 4.87
N ASP A 101 -10.27 18.50 3.56
CA ASP A 101 -11.50 18.30 2.80
C ASP A 101 -11.74 16.86 2.35
N GLY A 102 -10.81 15.95 2.68
CA GLY A 102 -10.86 14.53 2.32
C GLY A 102 -10.34 14.20 0.93
N SER A 103 -9.85 15.19 0.17
CA SER A 103 -9.17 14.90 -1.09
C SER A 103 -7.81 14.27 -0.87
N VAL A 104 -7.37 13.41 -1.78
CA VAL A 104 -6.03 12.81 -1.73
C VAL A 104 -4.97 13.90 -1.92
N LYS A 105 -4.09 14.05 -0.93
CA LYS A 105 -2.89 14.90 -1.03
C LYS A 105 -1.77 14.18 -1.78
N GLN A 106 -1.49 12.95 -1.41
CA GLN A 106 -0.43 12.12 -1.98
C GLN A 106 -0.58 10.67 -1.54
N ILE A 107 -0.06 9.74 -2.31
CA ILE A 107 0.12 8.35 -1.88
C ILE A 107 1.60 7.95 -1.94
N GLU A 108 2.04 7.06 -1.05
CA GLU A 108 3.38 6.49 -1.02
C GLU A 108 3.32 4.97 -0.93
N ILE A 109 4.15 4.27 -1.72
CA ILE A 109 4.31 2.82 -1.60
C ILE A 109 5.41 2.55 -0.58
N MET A 110 5.05 1.92 0.52
CA MET A 110 5.94 1.71 1.67
C MET A 110 6.64 0.37 1.64
N ASP A 111 5.96 -0.68 1.18
CA ASP A 111 6.53 -2.02 0.99
C ASP A 111 5.96 -2.65 -0.28
N TYR A 112 6.85 -3.23 -1.10
CA TYR A 112 6.49 -3.88 -2.35
C TYR A 112 7.41 -5.07 -2.58
N ARG A 113 6.85 -6.28 -2.52
CA ARG A 113 7.61 -7.54 -2.58
C ARG A 113 7.39 -8.32 -3.87
N GLU A 114 6.58 -7.80 -4.78
CA GLU A 114 6.36 -8.44 -6.07
C GLU A 114 7.60 -8.33 -6.96
N THR A 115 7.84 -9.36 -7.76
CA THR A 115 8.98 -9.42 -8.68
C THR A 115 8.87 -8.39 -9.82
N TYR A 116 7.64 -8.06 -10.23
CA TYR A 116 7.35 -7.12 -11.33
C TYR A 116 6.44 -5.99 -10.88
N GLY A 117 6.51 -4.86 -11.57
CA GLY A 117 5.57 -3.75 -11.36
C GLY A 117 6.04 -2.71 -10.35
N GLY A 118 7.33 -2.68 -10.03
CA GLY A 118 7.92 -1.65 -9.15
C GLY A 118 7.65 -0.20 -9.58
N GLN A 119 7.22 0.02 -10.82
CA GLN A 119 6.86 1.33 -11.37
C GLN A 119 5.63 1.97 -10.71
N ILE A 120 4.83 1.23 -9.91
CA ILE A 120 3.79 1.85 -9.07
C ILE A 120 4.37 2.85 -8.06
N ARG A 121 5.70 2.79 -7.80
CA ARG A 121 6.43 3.75 -6.96
C ARG A 121 6.76 5.05 -7.69
N ASP A 122 6.65 5.08 -9.01
CA ASP A 122 6.98 6.27 -9.79
C ASP A 122 6.07 7.43 -9.39
N GLN A 123 6.67 8.56 -9.06
CA GLN A 123 5.93 9.75 -8.65
C GLN A 123 4.87 10.14 -9.69
N LYS A 124 5.19 10.00 -10.98
CA LYS A 124 4.27 10.30 -12.07
C LYS A 124 3.02 9.43 -12.04
N TRP A 125 3.14 8.15 -11.70
CA TRP A 125 1.99 7.26 -11.58
C TRP A 125 1.17 7.60 -10.33
N ARG A 126 1.82 7.79 -9.20
CA ARG A 126 1.17 8.12 -7.92
C ARG A 126 0.49 9.49 -7.95
N ALA A 127 1.00 10.45 -8.72
CA ALA A 127 0.42 11.78 -8.88
C ALA A 127 -1.01 11.77 -9.46
N GLN A 128 -1.43 10.70 -10.14
CA GLN A 128 -2.77 10.56 -10.69
C GLN A 128 -3.86 10.50 -9.61
N PHE A 129 -3.50 10.16 -8.38
CA PHE A 129 -4.41 10.11 -7.25
C PHE A 129 -4.62 11.48 -6.57
N VAL A 130 -3.70 12.43 -6.78
CA VAL A 130 -3.78 13.76 -6.15
C VAL A 130 -5.09 14.47 -6.53
N GLY A 131 -5.77 15.01 -5.52
CA GLY A 131 -7.06 15.70 -5.67
C GLY A 131 -8.27 14.77 -5.84
N LYS A 132 -8.09 13.44 -5.91
CA LYS A 132 -9.22 12.50 -5.96
C LYS A 132 -9.98 12.52 -4.63
N THR A 133 -11.30 12.33 -4.73
CA THR A 133 -12.25 12.32 -3.61
C THR A 133 -13.14 11.08 -3.69
N SER A 134 -13.98 10.88 -2.70
CA SER A 134 -15.02 9.82 -2.71
C SER A 134 -15.97 9.88 -3.92
N LYS A 135 -16.05 11.03 -4.60
CA LYS A 135 -16.85 11.24 -5.82
C LYS A 135 -16.09 10.90 -7.10
N SER A 136 -14.78 10.63 -7.02
CA SER A 136 -13.97 10.29 -8.19
C SER A 136 -14.23 8.85 -8.62
N THR A 137 -14.18 8.59 -9.93
CA THR A 137 -14.44 7.26 -10.51
C THR A 137 -13.44 6.22 -10.00
N LEU A 138 -12.16 6.59 -9.87
CA LEU A 138 -11.05 5.72 -9.45
C LEU A 138 -11.14 4.35 -10.13
N LYS A 139 -11.04 4.37 -11.44
CA LYS A 139 -11.09 3.17 -12.30
C LYS A 139 -9.84 3.10 -13.16
N LEU A 140 -9.21 1.92 -13.14
CA LEU A 140 -8.05 1.62 -13.98
C LEU A 140 -8.43 1.72 -15.46
N ASP A 141 -7.52 2.24 -16.27
CA ASP A 141 -7.67 2.50 -17.71
C ASP A 141 -8.76 3.55 -18.06
N SER A 142 -9.28 4.25 -17.06
CA SER A 142 -10.18 5.39 -17.21
C SER A 142 -9.51 6.66 -16.68
N ASP A 143 -9.48 6.84 -15.38
CA ASP A 143 -8.86 8.00 -14.72
C ASP A 143 -7.56 7.67 -13.97
N ILE A 144 -7.18 6.41 -13.90
CA ILE A 144 -5.87 5.93 -13.44
C ILE A 144 -5.25 5.06 -14.53
N LYS A 145 -4.12 5.47 -15.06
CA LYS A 145 -3.40 4.72 -16.10
C LYS A 145 -2.80 3.45 -15.55
N ASN A 146 -2.94 2.37 -16.29
CA ASN A 146 -2.30 1.10 -15.99
C ASN A 146 -0.79 1.14 -16.28
N ILE A 147 -0.06 0.22 -15.65
CA ILE A 147 1.34 -0.07 -15.95
C ILE A 147 1.39 -1.49 -16.50
N SER A 148 1.94 -1.65 -17.71
CA SER A 148 2.14 -2.97 -18.31
C SER A 148 3.00 -3.85 -17.40
N GLY A 149 2.54 -5.08 -17.17
CA GLY A 149 3.19 -6.01 -16.23
C GLY A 149 2.85 -5.80 -14.73
N ALA A 150 2.14 -4.72 -14.38
CA ALA A 150 1.73 -4.41 -13.00
C ALA A 150 0.21 -4.23 -12.82
N THR A 151 -0.60 -4.74 -13.73
CA THR A 151 -2.05 -4.48 -13.77
C THR A 151 -2.76 -4.81 -12.45
N LEU A 152 -2.43 -5.92 -11.80
CA LEU A 152 -3.05 -6.28 -10.52
C LEU A 152 -2.66 -5.30 -9.40
N SER A 153 -1.38 -4.94 -9.30
CA SER A 153 -0.92 -3.96 -8.32
C SER A 153 -1.57 -2.59 -8.54
N CYS A 154 -1.63 -2.12 -9.80
CA CYS A 154 -2.31 -0.86 -10.15
C CYS A 154 -3.79 -0.89 -9.77
N ARG A 155 -4.50 -1.99 -10.08
CA ARG A 155 -5.91 -2.17 -9.74
C ARG A 155 -6.12 -2.16 -8.23
N HIS A 156 -5.38 -2.97 -7.50
CA HIS A 156 -5.59 -3.13 -6.07
C HIS A 156 -5.23 -1.87 -5.27
N ILE A 157 -4.18 -1.12 -5.68
CA ILE A 157 -3.91 0.20 -5.10
C ILE A 157 -5.04 1.19 -5.41
N THR A 158 -5.54 1.21 -6.65
CA THR A 158 -6.68 2.08 -7.03
C THR A 158 -7.92 1.75 -6.20
N ASP A 159 -8.25 0.48 -6.05
CA ASP A 159 -9.36 -0.01 -5.23
C ASP A 159 -9.14 0.32 -3.74
N GLY A 160 -7.91 0.16 -3.24
CA GLY A 160 -7.55 0.52 -1.88
C GLY A 160 -7.75 2.01 -1.60
N VAL A 161 -7.27 2.89 -2.48
CA VAL A 161 -7.49 4.35 -2.35
C VAL A 161 -8.99 4.68 -2.38
N LYS A 162 -9.75 4.05 -3.28
CA LYS A 162 -11.22 4.22 -3.34
C LYS A 162 -11.90 3.82 -2.04
N ARG A 163 -11.48 2.70 -1.44
CA ARG A 163 -11.96 2.25 -0.13
C ARG A 163 -11.62 3.24 0.97
N LEU A 164 -10.39 3.77 1.01
CA LEU A 164 -9.97 4.75 2.01
C LEU A 164 -10.71 6.08 1.91
N LEU A 165 -11.08 6.51 0.71
CA LEU A 165 -11.93 7.70 0.51
C LEU A 165 -13.36 7.47 1.04
N ALA A 166 -13.93 6.29 0.85
CA ALA A 166 -15.21 5.92 1.46
C ALA A 166 -15.09 5.82 2.99
N PHE A 167 -13.99 5.27 3.49
CA PHE A 167 -13.68 5.23 4.93
C PHE A 167 -13.62 6.65 5.53
N TYR A 168 -12.96 7.60 4.85
CA TYR A 168 -12.93 8.98 5.29
C TYR A 168 -14.36 9.55 5.47
N GLU A 169 -15.21 9.43 4.47
CA GLU A 169 -16.59 9.96 4.53
C GLU A 169 -17.43 9.34 5.66
N ILE A 170 -17.22 8.04 5.94
CA ILE A 170 -18.07 7.28 6.87
C ILE A 170 -17.55 7.33 8.30
N ALA A 171 -16.22 7.40 8.50
CA ALA A 171 -15.63 7.22 9.81
C ALA A 171 -14.73 8.37 10.30
N LEU A 172 -14.26 9.27 9.42
CA LEU A 172 -13.33 10.34 9.80
C LEU A 172 -13.88 11.76 9.68
N LYS A 173 -14.89 11.98 8.87
CA LYS A 173 -15.43 13.30 8.49
C LYS A 173 -16.37 13.92 9.56
N HIS A 174 -16.09 13.74 10.83
CA HIS A 174 -16.94 14.29 11.91
C HIS A 174 -16.25 15.42 12.65
#